data_09c4540e64f09be1b0f27d1e082a21d0
#
_entry.id   09c4540e64f09be1b0f27d1e082a21d0
#
_cell.length_a   1.000
_cell.length_b   1.000
_cell.length_c   1.000
_cell.angle_alpha   90.00
_cell.angle_beta   90.00
_cell.angle_gamma   90.00
#
_symmetry.space_group_name_H-M   'P 1'
#
loop_
_entity.id
_entity.type
_entity.pdbx_description
1 polymer ?
#
loop_
_entity_poly.entity_id
_entity_poly.type
_entity_poly.pdbx_seq_one_letter_code
_entity_poly.pdbx_strand_id
1 'polypeptide(L)' 'MLSDIDLKDWIEQPSIPLYDVPKETPIKTPMGMLWFSHIDGMYSLSYDANGHPVHMKAWVKVNPYRKKQDDSK' A
#
# COMPACT_ATOMS: atom_id res chain seq x y z
N MET A 1 -10.14 0.40 4.02
CA MET A 1 -9.35 -0.49 4.91
C MET A 1 -9.09 -1.82 4.22
N LEU A 2 -8.02 -2.50 4.63
CA LEU A 2 -7.64 -3.76 4.00
C LEU A 2 -8.74 -4.81 4.02
N SER A 3 -9.48 -4.88 5.11
CA SER A 3 -10.53 -5.88 5.22
C SER A 3 -11.65 -5.70 4.20
N ASP A 4 -11.73 -4.52 3.60
CA ASP A 4 -12.75 -4.21 2.61
C ASP A 4 -12.24 -4.29 1.19
N ILE A 5 -10.98 -4.65 0.99
CA ILE A 5 -10.37 -4.68 -0.33
C ILE A 5 -10.59 -6.03 -0.96
N ASP A 6 -11.11 -6.01 -2.18
CA ASP A 6 -11.18 -7.20 -3.01
C ASP A 6 -9.94 -7.20 -3.90
N LEU A 7 -8.95 -8.01 -3.54
CA LEU A 7 -7.69 -8.04 -4.26
C LEU A 7 -7.82 -8.53 -5.69
N LYS A 8 -8.97 -9.09 -6.06
CA LYS A 8 -9.21 -9.44 -7.46
C LYS A 8 -9.17 -8.22 -8.38
N ASP A 9 -9.47 -7.06 -7.81
CA ASP A 9 -9.47 -5.82 -8.58
C ASP A 9 -8.14 -5.09 -8.54
N TRP A 10 -7.12 -5.70 -7.95
CA TRP A 10 -5.82 -5.05 -7.77
C TRP A 10 -4.72 -5.93 -8.33
N ILE A 11 -3.67 -5.29 -8.85
CA ILE A 11 -2.52 -5.96 -9.45
C ILE A 11 -1.28 -5.57 -8.69
N GLU A 12 -0.53 -6.56 -8.21
CA GLU A 12 0.72 -6.31 -7.51
C GLU A 12 1.75 -5.73 -8.47
N GLN A 13 2.44 -4.68 -8.05
CA GLN A 13 3.45 -4.00 -8.83
C GLN A 13 4.84 -4.35 -8.34
N PRO A 14 5.88 -4.07 -9.14
CA PRO A 14 7.26 -4.27 -8.70
C PRO A 14 7.57 -3.47 -7.44
N SER A 15 8.56 -3.93 -6.68
CA SER A 15 8.97 -3.31 -5.43
C SER A 15 9.51 -1.90 -5.68
N ILE A 16 9.01 -0.94 -4.92
CA ILE A 16 9.47 0.46 -4.97
C ILE A 16 9.53 1.01 -3.54
N PRO A 17 10.31 2.08 -3.31
CA PRO A 17 10.32 2.70 -2.00
C PRO A 17 8.97 3.31 -1.66
N LEU A 18 8.66 3.35 -0.37
CA LEU A 18 7.38 3.89 0.07
C LEU A 18 7.15 5.33 -0.39
N TYR A 19 8.21 6.13 -0.48
CA TYR A 19 8.02 7.53 -0.91
C TYR A 19 7.58 7.64 -2.36
N ASP A 20 7.66 6.56 -3.14
CA ASP A 20 7.16 6.53 -4.52
C ASP A 20 5.75 5.94 -4.63
N VAL A 21 5.19 5.46 -3.54
CA VAL A 21 3.87 4.84 -3.56
C VAL A 21 2.79 5.91 -3.50
N PRO A 22 1.78 5.84 -4.39
CA PRO A 22 0.66 6.77 -4.30
C PRO A 22 -0.06 6.65 -2.95
N LYS A 23 -0.65 7.75 -2.51
CA LYS A 23 -1.45 7.75 -1.29
C LYS A 23 -2.62 6.79 -1.41
N GLU A 24 -3.04 6.24 -0.27
CA GLU A 24 -4.24 5.40 -0.19
C GLU A 24 -4.13 4.18 -1.10
N THR A 25 -3.05 3.44 -0.96
CA THR A 25 -2.74 2.30 -1.82
C THR A 25 -2.48 1.06 -0.96
N PRO A 26 -3.08 -0.09 -1.27
CA PRO A 26 -2.69 -1.33 -0.60
C PRO A 26 -1.27 -1.71 -0.99
N ILE A 27 -0.49 -2.18 -0.03
CA ILE A 27 0.90 -2.55 -0.24
C ILE A 27 1.18 -3.91 0.39
N LYS A 28 2.11 -4.65 -0.21
CA LYS A 28 2.62 -5.89 0.35
C LYS A 28 3.99 -5.63 0.95
N THR A 29 4.16 -5.94 2.22
CA THR A 29 5.39 -5.70 2.95
C THR A 29 5.89 -6.99 3.57
N PRO A 30 7.13 -7.02 4.10
CA PRO A 30 7.59 -8.18 4.85
C PRO A 30 6.71 -8.51 6.06
N MET A 31 5.96 -7.57 6.56
CA MET A 31 5.03 -7.78 7.66
C MET A 31 3.63 -8.17 7.19
N GLY A 32 3.44 -8.36 5.88
CA GLY A 32 2.15 -8.71 5.30
C GLY A 32 1.52 -7.53 4.58
N MET A 33 0.22 -7.65 4.33
CA MET A 33 -0.52 -6.62 3.61
C MET A 33 -0.87 -5.47 4.53
N LEU A 34 -0.62 -4.25 4.06
CA LEU A 34 -0.97 -3.03 4.76
C LEU A 34 -1.67 -2.07 3.81
N TRP A 35 -2.38 -1.11 4.36
CA TRP A 35 -2.96 -0.01 3.61
C TRP A 35 -2.07 1.21 3.81
N PHE A 36 -1.36 1.61 2.76
CA PHE A 36 -0.50 2.78 2.83
C PHE A 36 -1.33 4.05 2.75
N SER A 37 -1.14 4.93 3.72
CA SER A 37 -1.86 6.21 3.73
C SER A 37 -1.02 7.30 3.06
N HIS A 38 0.09 7.67 3.68
CA HIS A 38 0.91 8.77 3.15
C HIS A 38 2.30 8.75 3.77
N ILE A 39 3.19 9.56 3.19
CA ILE A 39 4.53 9.80 3.73
C ILE A 39 4.44 10.97 4.72
N ASP A 40 5.11 10.80 5.85
CA ASP A 40 5.21 11.83 6.87
C ASP A 40 6.67 12.04 7.22
N GLY A 41 7.30 12.98 6.52
CA GLY A 41 8.73 13.25 6.70
C GLY A 41 9.58 12.07 6.29
N MET A 42 10.36 11.54 7.22
CA MET A 42 11.22 10.38 6.98
C MET A 42 10.50 9.05 7.20
N TYR A 43 9.24 9.11 7.59
CA TYR A 43 8.46 7.92 7.91
C TYR A 43 7.21 7.87 7.05
N SER A 44 6.57 6.73 7.07
CA SER A 44 5.30 6.53 6.40
C SER A 44 4.26 6.11 7.41
N LEU A 45 3.00 6.34 7.06
CA LEU A 45 1.87 5.87 7.85
C LEU A 45 1.10 4.86 7.01
N SER A 46 0.92 3.68 7.58
CA SER A 46 0.11 2.63 6.98
C SER A 46 -0.77 2.04 8.07
N TYR A 47 -1.75 1.25 7.66
CA TYR A 47 -2.66 0.60 8.60
C TYR A 47 -2.72 -0.89 8.29
N ASP A 48 -2.76 -1.70 9.34
CA ASP A 48 -2.94 -3.14 9.16
C ASP A 48 -4.43 -3.48 8.99
N ALA A 49 -4.73 -4.77 8.88
CA ALA A 49 -6.11 -5.21 8.66
C ALA A 49 -7.05 -4.84 9.81
N ASN A 50 -6.50 -4.61 10.98
CA ASN A 50 -7.28 -4.23 12.16
C ASN A 50 -7.39 -2.71 12.31
N GLY A 51 -6.81 -1.94 11.40
CA GLY A 51 -6.83 -0.50 11.47
C GLY A 51 -5.79 0.11 12.39
N HIS A 52 -4.81 -0.68 12.83
CA HIS A 52 -3.75 -0.16 13.69
C HIS A 52 -2.68 0.52 12.85
N PRO A 53 -2.16 1.66 13.31
CA PRO A 53 -1.15 2.37 12.55
C PRO A 53 0.19 1.62 12.56
N VAL A 54 0.85 1.61 11.43
CA VAL A 54 2.17 1.03 11.25
C VAL A 54 3.06 2.10 10.64
N HIS A 55 4.17 2.40 11.29
CA HIS A 55 5.11 3.39 10.81
C HIS A 55 6.36 2.69 10.30
N MET A 56 6.74 3.00 9.06
CA MET A 56 7.95 2.48 8.46
C MET A 56 8.73 3.64 7.87
N LYS A 57 10.04 3.46 7.73
CA LYS A 57 10.85 4.50 7.12
C LYS A 57 10.48 4.65 5.65
N ALA A 58 10.54 5.88 5.15
CA ALA A 58 10.04 6.20 3.82
C ALA A 58 10.78 5.47 2.70
N TRP A 59 12.01 5.03 2.94
CA TRP A 59 12.80 4.35 1.91
C TRP A 59 12.63 2.83 1.90
N VAL A 60 11.83 2.27 2.80
CA VAL A 60 11.56 0.82 2.80
C VAL A 60 10.85 0.46 1.50
N LYS A 61 11.32 -0.60 0.86
CA LYS A 61 10.73 -1.05 -0.40
C LYS A 61 9.57 -1.98 -0.13
N VAL A 62 8.49 -1.75 -0.86
CA VAL A 62 7.26 -2.53 -0.74
C VAL A 62 6.71 -2.76 -2.14
N ASN A 63 5.79 -3.71 -2.25
CA ASN A 63 5.11 -3.96 -3.52
C ASN A 63 3.73 -3.33 -3.46
N PRO A 64 3.53 -2.17 -4.12
CA PRO A 64 2.22 -1.54 -4.13
C PRO A 64 1.29 -2.27 -5.07
N TYR A 65 0.00 -2.12 -4.86
CA TYR A 65 -1.01 -2.66 -5.77
C TYR A 65 -1.63 -1.53 -6.55
N ARG A 66 -1.90 -1.80 -7.82
CA ARG A 66 -2.58 -0.86 -8.70
C ARG A 66 -3.95 -1.44 -9.01
N LYS A 67 -4.97 -0.61 -8.93
CA LYS A 67 -6.30 -1.07 -9.24
C LYS A 67 -6.39 -1.39 -10.72
N LYS A 68 -7.03 -2.51 -11.05
CA LYS A 68 -7.27 -2.87 -12.43
C LYS A 68 -8.09 -1.78 -13.09
N GLN A 69 -7.73 -1.45 -14.32
CA GLN A 69 -8.50 -0.53 -15.08
C GLN A 69 -9.65 -1.25 -15.74
N ASP A 70 -10.77 -0.56 -15.82
CA ASP A 70 -11.91 -1.06 -16.55
C ASP A 70 -11.68 -0.76 -18.02
N ASP A 71 -11.50 -1.80 -18.81
CA ASP A 71 -11.21 -1.65 -20.23
C ASP A 71 -12.45 -1.39 -21.07
N SER A 72 -13.60 -1.34 -20.45
CA SER A 72 -14.82 -1.16 -21.17
C SER A 72 -15.04 0.24 -21.71
N LYS A 73 -14.17 1.14 -21.34
CA LYS A 73 -14.29 2.53 -21.81
C LYS A 73 -13.88 2.71 -23.23
#